data_cbb22b815da2c5c9f2a715c177159709
#
_entry.id   cbb22b815da2c5c9f2a715c177159709
#
_cell.length_a   1.000
_cell.length_b   1.000
_cell.length_c   1.000
_cell.angle_alpha   90.00
_cell.angle_beta   90.00
_cell.angle_gamma   90.00
#
_symmetry.space_group_name_H-M   'P 1'
#
loop_
_entity.id
_entity.type
_entity.pdbx_description
1 polymer ?
#
loop_
_entity_poly.entity_id
_entity_poly.type
_entity_poly.pdbx_seq_one_letter_code
_entity_poly.pdbx_strand_id
1 'polypeptide(L)'
;MILNQGQSLTLKLGSTITVGTCLTPRLIPELQKSCPDVKVSSNVSNTRAIEQKLLRSELDVGIVEGEIYSPDLHVLPIVDDRLVLAVGKEHPFYLKKVLHVQDLEQEQFAMREQGSGTRQLFEDYATRHQISFQTVWEANSPGTLLNAVLYDGVLSVMSLRLMYHEIRNDSIHVFQNENGEWNRKFKLVYHKNKFLTPAVHELERILHSYRNVEIPENAGILR
;
A
#
# COMPACT_ATOMS: atom_id res chain seq x y z
N MET A 1 -33.58 -23.16 17.10
CA MET A 1 -32.14 -22.89 17.18
C MET A 1 -31.99 -21.45 17.61
N ILE A 2 -31.79 -21.22 18.90
CA ILE A 2 -31.78 -19.87 19.49
C ILE A 2 -30.43 -19.26 19.13
N LEU A 3 -30.42 -18.34 18.18
CA LEU A 3 -29.28 -17.47 17.93
C LEU A 3 -29.08 -16.62 19.20
N ASN A 4 -27.93 -16.75 19.81
CA ASN A 4 -27.49 -15.99 20.97
C ASN A 4 -27.54 -14.50 20.65
N GLN A 5 -28.62 -13.83 21.04
CA GLN A 5 -28.74 -12.37 21.02
C GLN A 5 -27.73 -11.81 22.04
N GLY A 6 -26.65 -11.21 21.56
CA GLY A 6 -25.75 -10.45 22.41
C GLY A 6 -24.24 -10.68 22.28
N GLN A 7 -23.76 -11.62 21.47
CA GLN A 7 -22.32 -11.70 21.17
C GLN A 7 -22.00 -10.84 19.94
N SER A 8 -21.46 -9.65 20.20
CA SER A 8 -20.84 -8.82 19.16
C SER A 8 -19.77 -9.63 18.44
N LEU A 9 -19.98 -9.91 17.15
CA LEU A 9 -19.00 -10.59 16.32
C LEU A 9 -17.79 -9.67 16.11
N THR A 10 -16.62 -10.08 16.54
CA THR A 10 -15.38 -9.34 16.30
C THR A 10 -14.72 -9.85 15.02
N LEU A 11 -14.54 -8.98 14.03
CA LEU A 11 -13.74 -9.23 12.84
C LEU A 11 -12.30 -8.77 13.10
N LYS A 12 -11.35 -9.69 13.10
CA LYS A 12 -9.92 -9.42 13.26
C LYS A 12 -9.29 -9.19 11.89
N LEU A 13 -9.10 -7.92 11.54
CA LEU A 13 -8.56 -7.48 10.26
C LEU A 13 -7.06 -7.21 10.37
N GLY A 14 -6.25 -7.87 9.52
CA GLY A 14 -4.86 -7.53 9.30
C GLY A 14 -4.71 -6.60 8.10
N SER A 15 -3.77 -5.67 8.14
CA SER A 15 -3.40 -4.88 6.96
C SER A 15 -1.89 -4.61 6.93
N THR A 16 -1.34 -4.52 5.73
CA THR A 16 0.04 -4.05 5.57
C THR A 16 0.12 -2.54 5.80
N ILE A 17 1.34 -2.03 5.98
CA ILE A 17 1.56 -0.64 6.42
C ILE A 17 0.92 0.36 5.47
N THR A 18 1.12 0.23 4.15
CA THR A 18 0.49 1.11 3.16
C THR A 18 -1.03 1.06 3.25
N VAL A 19 -1.60 -0.15 3.24
CA VAL A 19 -3.05 -0.37 3.34
C VAL A 19 -3.61 0.18 4.65
N GLY A 20 -2.91 -0.10 5.77
CA GLY A 20 -3.27 0.38 7.11
C GLY A 20 -3.25 1.90 7.23
N THR A 21 -2.39 2.57 6.45
CA THR A 21 -2.28 4.02 6.45
C THR A 21 -3.34 4.68 5.55
N CYS A 22 -3.51 4.21 4.31
CA CYS A 22 -4.32 4.92 3.32
C CYS A 22 -5.75 4.38 3.15
N LEU A 23 -6.01 3.11 3.45
CA LEU A 23 -7.27 2.46 3.10
C LEU A 23 -8.06 1.97 4.33
N THR A 24 -7.44 1.24 5.24
CA THR A 24 -8.11 0.65 6.42
C THR A 24 -8.91 1.68 7.26
N PRO A 25 -8.42 2.90 7.51
CA PRO A 25 -9.15 3.91 8.27
C PRO A 25 -10.47 4.37 7.62
N ARG A 26 -10.60 4.16 6.32
CA ARG A 26 -11.84 4.45 5.57
C ARG A 26 -12.75 3.22 5.52
N LEU A 27 -12.17 2.04 5.33
CA LEU A 27 -12.91 0.78 5.23
C LEU A 27 -13.66 0.42 6.52
N ILE A 28 -13.03 0.61 7.68
CA ILE A 28 -13.62 0.20 8.97
C ILE A 28 -14.93 0.95 9.25
N PRO A 29 -15.02 2.28 9.16
CA PRO A 29 -16.27 3.00 9.36
C PRO A 29 -17.37 2.62 8.36
N GLU A 30 -17.01 2.38 7.09
CA GLU A 30 -17.96 1.93 6.07
C GLU A 30 -18.50 0.54 6.37
N LEU A 31 -17.63 -0.39 6.77
CA LEU A 31 -18.03 -1.73 7.17
C LEU A 31 -18.93 -1.72 8.40
N GLN A 32 -18.59 -0.93 9.41
CA GLN A 32 -19.40 -0.80 10.62
C GLN A 32 -20.77 -0.15 10.36
N LYS A 33 -20.85 0.76 9.37
CA LYS A 33 -22.12 1.33 8.92
C LYS A 33 -23.02 0.30 8.27
N SER A 34 -22.46 -0.61 7.45
CA SER A 34 -23.19 -1.69 6.79
C SER A 34 -23.47 -2.88 7.71
N CYS A 35 -22.61 -3.12 8.69
CA CYS A 35 -22.67 -4.23 9.64
C CYS A 35 -22.54 -3.71 11.09
N PRO A 36 -23.59 -3.05 11.66
CA PRO A 36 -23.48 -2.37 12.97
C PRO A 36 -23.12 -3.29 14.15
N ASP A 37 -23.49 -4.57 14.07
CA ASP A 37 -23.24 -5.57 15.12
C ASP A 37 -21.81 -6.13 15.09
N VAL A 38 -21.00 -5.74 14.09
CA VAL A 38 -19.64 -6.21 13.92
C VAL A 38 -18.65 -5.22 14.53
N LYS A 39 -17.88 -5.67 15.51
CA LYS A 39 -16.72 -4.93 16.00
C LYS A 39 -15.51 -5.30 15.16
N VAL A 40 -14.72 -4.32 14.73
CA VAL A 40 -13.49 -4.55 13.97
C VAL A 40 -12.29 -4.29 14.88
N SER A 41 -11.41 -5.30 14.98
CA SER A 41 -10.08 -5.16 15.57
C SER A 41 -9.05 -5.15 14.45
N SER A 42 -8.30 -4.07 14.31
CA SER A 42 -7.31 -3.91 13.25
C SER A 42 -5.88 -4.10 13.75
N ASN A 43 -5.07 -4.83 12.98
CA ASN A 43 -3.65 -5.04 13.23
C ASN A 43 -2.84 -4.66 11.98
N VAL A 44 -1.90 -3.73 12.13
CA VAL A 44 -1.03 -3.28 11.02
C VAL A 44 0.37 -3.87 11.20
N SER A 45 0.88 -4.52 10.14
CA SER A 45 2.19 -5.15 10.14
C SER A 45 2.73 -5.31 8.71
N ASN A 46 3.86 -6.00 8.50
CA ASN A 46 4.32 -6.38 7.17
C ASN A 46 3.57 -7.62 6.64
N THR A 47 3.67 -7.89 5.34
CA THR A 47 2.96 -8.99 4.67
C THR A 47 3.24 -10.34 5.33
N ARG A 48 4.51 -10.64 5.64
CA ARG A 48 4.91 -11.90 6.24
C ARG A 48 4.27 -12.13 7.62
N ALA A 49 4.21 -11.09 8.44
CA ALA A 49 3.58 -11.17 9.76
C ALA A 49 2.05 -11.36 9.63
N ILE A 50 1.40 -10.68 8.69
CA ILE A 50 -0.03 -10.88 8.41
C ILE A 50 -0.28 -12.31 7.94
N GLU A 51 0.51 -12.83 7.00
CA GLU A 51 0.43 -14.22 6.52
C GLU A 51 0.50 -15.23 7.67
N GLN A 52 1.50 -15.10 8.53
CA GLN A 52 1.66 -15.99 9.68
C GLN A 52 0.48 -15.93 10.66
N LYS A 53 -0.06 -14.73 10.91
CA LYS A 53 -1.23 -14.56 11.78
C LYS A 53 -2.50 -15.15 11.19
N LEU A 54 -2.69 -15.08 9.87
CA LEU A 54 -3.79 -15.74 9.19
C LEU A 54 -3.70 -17.27 9.30
N LEU A 55 -2.53 -17.83 9.10
CA LEU A 55 -2.28 -19.28 9.23
C LEU A 55 -2.53 -19.79 10.65
N ARG A 56 -2.26 -18.97 11.67
CA ARG A 56 -2.52 -19.30 13.08
C ARG A 56 -3.92 -18.94 13.56
N SER A 57 -4.79 -18.46 12.65
CA SER A 57 -6.14 -17.99 13.00
C SER A 57 -6.17 -16.85 14.03
N GLU A 58 -5.07 -16.12 14.17
CA GLU A 58 -4.99 -14.90 14.98
C GLU A 58 -5.70 -13.72 14.30
N LEU A 59 -5.81 -13.76 12.96
CA LEU A 59 -6.59 -12.85 12.13
C LEU A 59 -7.66 -13.63 11.35
N ASP A 60 -8.75 -12.95 11.04
CA ASP A 60 -9.82 -13.50 10.22
C ASP A 60 -9.57 -13.27 8.74
N VAL A 61 -9.15 -12.05 8.39
CA VAL A 61 -8.82 -11.63 7.03
C VAL A 61 -7.64 -10.68 7.05
N GLY A 62 -6.94 -10.58 5.93
CA GLY A 62 -5.86 -9.65 5.71
C GLY A 62 -6.06 -8.85 4.42
N ILE A 63 -5.61 -7.59 4.38
CA ILE A 63 -5.47 -6.82 3.15
C ILE A 63 -4.00 -6.47 3.00
N VAL A 64 -3.35 -7.04 1.98
CA VAL A 64 -1.90 -6.99 1.82
C VAL A 64 -1.49 -6.52 0.43
N GLU A 65 -0.31 -5.93 0.34
CA GLU A 65 0.29 -5.45 -0.91
C GLU A 65 1.40 -6.37 -1.44
N GLY A 66 2.05 -7.11 -0.55
CA GLY A 66 3.15 -8.02 -0.91
C GLY A 66 2.66 -9.39 -1.37
N GLU A 67 3.63 -10.27 -1.68
CA GLU A 67 3.34 -11.64 -2.09
C GLU A 67 3.03 -12.53 -0.90
N ILE A 68 2.07 -13.43 -1.10
CA ILE A 68 1.67 -14.49 -0.18
C ILE A 68 2.19 -15.80 -0.75
N TYR A 69 2.90 -16.54 0.06
CA TYR A 69 3.55 -17.78 -0.38
C TYR A 69 2.83 -19.06 0.07
N SER A 70 2.06 -18.98 1.15
CA SER A 70 1.37 -20.15 1.66
C SER A 70 0.25 -20.62 0.75
N PRO A 71 0.23 -21.92 0.35
CA PRO A 71 -0.86 -22.48 -0.43
C PRO A 71 -2.17 -22.63 0.37
N ASP A 72 -2.15 -22.49 1.69
CA ASP A 72 -3.33 -22.62 2.55
C ASP A 72 -4.16 -21.35 2.61
N LEU A 73 -3.67 -20.26 2.04
CA LEU A 73 -4.38 -18.99 1.97
C LEU A 73 -5.04 -18.80 0.60
N HIS A 74 -6.24 -18.23 0.63
CA HIS A 74 -6.90 -17.72 -0.56
C HIS A 74 -6.48 -16.27 -0.75
N VAL A 75 -6.11 -15.90 -1.97
CA VAL A 75 -5.59 -14.57 -2.31
C VAL A 75 -6.44 -14.00 -3.43
N LEU A 76 -7.12 -12.88 -3.15
CA LEU A 76 -8.00 -12.20 -4.10
C LEU A 76 -7.49 -10.78 -4.36
N PRO A 77 -6.85 -10.51 -5.51
CA PRO A 77 -6.42 -9.16 -5.89
C PRO A 77 -7.63 -8.30 -6.25
N ILE A 78 -7.85 -7.18 -5.53
CA ILE A 78 -9.05 -6.35 -5.71
C ILE A 78 -8.71 -4.91 -6.06
N VAL A 79 -7.84 -4.26 -5.28
CA VAL A 79 -7.63 -2.81 -5.35
C VAL A 79 -6.34 -2.49 -6.08
N ASP A 80 -6.42 -1.71 -7.15
CA ASP A 80 -5.22 -1.25 -7.87
C ASP A 80 -4.42 -0.28 -7.01
N ASP A 81 -3.11 -0.45 -6.99
CA ASP A 81 -2.18 0.46 -6.34
C ASP A 81 -1.10 0.92 -7.33
N ARG A 82 -0.96 2.22 -7.44
CA ARG A 82 0.04 2.88 -8.30
C ARG A 82 1.20 3.33 -7.43
N LEU A 83 2.36 2.74 -7.64
CA LEU A 83 3.59 3.28 -7.10
C LEU A 83 4.11 4.35 -8.06
N VAL A 84 4.57 5.45 -7.48
CA VAL A 84 5.11 6.59 -8.21
C VAL A 84 6.41 7.06 -7.55
N LEU A 85 7.30 7.64 -8.34
CA LEU A 85 8.45 8.36 -7.83
C LEU A 85 7.97 9.72 -7.31
N ALA A 86 8.19 9.99 -6.05
CA ALA A 86 7.82 11.24 -5.37
C ALA A 86 9.02 12.18 -5.25
N VAL A 87 8.78 13.45 -5.52
CA VAL A 87 9.79 14.50 -5.60
C VAL A 87 9.27 15.76 -4.89
N GLY A 88 10.02 16.26 -3.92
CA GLY A 88 9.72 17.53 -3.22
C GLY A 88 10.16 18.76 -4.01
N LYS A 89 9.69 19.95 -3.60
CA LYS A 89 9.95 21.23 -4.29
C LYS A 89 11.43 21.59 -4.38
N GLU A 90 12.21 21.18 -3.42
CA GLU A 90 13.65 21.51 -3.34
C GLU A 90 14.50 20.66 -4.29
N HIS A 91 13.94 19.58 -4.84
CA HIS A 91 14.68 18.69 -5.74
C HIS A 91 14.64 19.21 -7.20
N PRO A 92 15.77 19.15 -7.94
CA PRO A 92 15.84 19.61 -9.33
C PRO A 92 14.82 18.97 -10.28
N PHE A 93 14.32 17.77 -9.96
CA PHE A 93 13.32 17.08 -10.77
C PHE A 93 11.90 17.62 -10.60
N TYR A 94 11.63 18.45 -9.58
CA TYR A 94 10.27 18.92 -9.29
C TYR A 94 9.55 19.56 -10.49
N LEU A 95 10.28 20.33 -11.31
CA LEU A 95 9.72 21.03 -12.48
C LEU A 95 9.80 20.22 -13.78
N LYS A 96 10.41 19.04 -13.76
CA LYS A 96 10.51 18.18 -14.94
C LYS A 96 9.18 17.50 -15.23
N LYS A 97 8.87 17.30 -16.51
CA LYS A 97 7.71 16.51 -16.95
C LYS A 97 8.07 15.08 -17.36
N VAL A 98 9.32 14.90 -17.73
CA VAL A 98 9.86 13.60 -18.14
C VAL A 98 11.20 13.41 -17.45
N LEU A 99 11.38 12.22 -16.90
CA LEU A 99 12.66 11.70 -16.43
C LEU A 99 13.01 10.45 -17.24
N HIS A 100 14.27 10.28 -17.50
CA HIS A 100 14.81 9.01 -17.98
C HIS A 100 15.31 8.20 -16.79
N VAL A 101 15.28 6.90 -16.93
CA VAL A 101 15.70 6.00 -15.86
C VAL A 101 17.14 6.28 -15.41
N GLN A 102 18.00 6.70 -16.34
CA GLN A 102 19.40 7.10 -16.07
C GLN A 102 19.52 8.37 -15.24
N ASP A 103 18.49 9.23 -15.21
CA ASP A 103 18.48 10.40 -14.32
C ASP A 103 18.49 10.00 -12.84
N LEU A 104 18.10 8.76 -12.52
CA LEU A 104 18.09 8.24 -11.15
C LEU A 104 19.46 7.73 -10.68
N GLU A 105 20.46 7.70 -11.57
CA GLU A 105 21.79 7.21 -11.21
C GLU A 105 22.44 8.09 -10.14
N GLN A 106 22.91 7.45 -9.06
CA GLN A 106 23.52 8.10 -7.88
C GLN A 106 22.60 9.04 -7.08
N GLU A 107 21.29 9.10 -7.40
CA GLU A 107 20.34 9.91 -6.62
C GLU A 107 20.14 9.34 -5.20
N GLN A 108 19.75 10.22 -4.29
CA GLN A 108 19.48 9.90 -2.89
C GLN A 108 18.03 9.55 -2.66
N PHE A 109 17.78 8.44 -1.98
CA PHE A 109 16.44 7.90 -1.75
C PHE A 109 16.12 7.71 -0.28
N ALA A 110 14.88 8.03 0.06
CA ALA A 110 14.20 7.55 1.26
C ALA A 110 13.44 6.25 0.92
N MET A 111 13.88 5.14 1.49
CA MET A 111 13.39 3.81 1.17
C MET A 111 12.65 3.19 2.34
N ARG A 112 11.70 2.33 2.02
CA ARG A 112 11.09 1.45 3.00
C ARG A 112 12.14 0.48 3.57
N GLU A 113 11.81 -0.06 4.73
CA GLU A 113 12.61 -1.08 5.41
C GLU A 113 12.83 -2.33 4.54
N GLN A 114 13.88 -3.09 4.84
CA GLN A 114 14.14 -4.39 4.20
C GLN A 114 12.96 -5.34 4.41
N GLY A 115 12.58 -6.09 3.36
CA GLY A 115 11.40 -6.95 3.36
C GLY A 115 10.08 -6.24 3.03
N SER A 116 10.11 -4.94 2.74
CA SER A 116 8.96 -4.21 2.17
C SER A 116 8.75 -4.57 0.71
N GLY A 117 7.52 -4.94 0.34
CA GLY A 117 7.18 -5.18 -1.06
C GLY A 117 7.33 -3.95 -1.96
N THR A 118 7.13 -2.73 -1.42
CA THR A 118 7.37 -1.48 -2.15
C THR A 118 8.85 -1.33 -2.51
N ARG A 119 9.73 -1.58 -1.53
CA ARG A 119 11.19 -1.52 -1.73
C ARG A 119 11.63 -2.55 -2.76
N GLN A 120 11.20 -3.79 -2.62
CA GLN A 120 11.57 -4.88 -3.51
C GLN A 120 11.22 -4.56 -4.98
N LEU A 121 10.02 -4.05 -5.24
CA LEU A 121 9.59 -3.68 -6.60
C LEU A 121 10.51 -2.63 -7.22
N PHE A 122 10.96 -1.64 -6.45
CA PHE A 122 11.86 -0.61 -6.96
C PHE A 122 13.31 -1.12 -7.10
N GLU A 123 13.82 -1.90 -6.16
CA GLU A 123 15.16 -2.51 -6.24
C GLU A 123 15.26 -3.47 -7.44
N ASP A 124 14.21 -4.26 -7.70
CA ASP A 124 14.14 -5.13 -8.88
C ASP A 124 14.13 -4.32 -10.19
N TYR A 125 13.40 -3.19 -10.20
CA TYR A 125 13.40 -2.27 -11.33
C TYR A 125 14.78 -1.65 -11.55
N ALA A 126 15.40 -1.09 -10.52
CA ALA A 126 16.72 -0.49 -10.59
C ALA A 126 17.78 -1.50 -11.08
N THR A 127 17.72 -2.75 -10.59
CA THR A 127 18.60 -3.83 -11.01
C THR A 127 18.43 -4.16 -12.50
N ARG A 128 17.20 -4.29 -12.98
CA ARG A 128 16.93 -4.57 -14.41
C ARG A 128 17.43 -3.46 -15.34
N HIS A 129 17.36 -2.22 -14.89
CA HIS A 129 17.81 -1.05 -15.65
C HIS A 129 19.25 -0.65 -15.35
N GLN A 130 19.98 -1.43 -14.53
CA GLN A 130 21.38 -1.22 -14.18
C GLN A 130 21.64 0.15 -13.54
N ILE A 131 20.73 0.61 -12.66
CA ILE A 131 20.86 1.88 -11.94
C ILE A 131 21.34 1.61 -10.53
N SER A 132 22.31 2.41 -10.08
CA SER A 132 22.75 2.49 -8.70
C SER A 132 22.19 3.77 -8.06
N PHE A 133 21.63 3.65 -6.87
CA PHE A 133 21.13 4.77 -6.08
C PHE A 133 21.60 4.67 -4.63
N GLN A 134 21.48 5.76 -3.88
CA GLN A 134 21.93 5.81 -2.49
C GLN A 134 20.72 5.82 -1.54
N THR A 135 20.62 4.84 -0.66
CA THR A 135 19.62 4.87 0.43
C THR A 135 20.17 5.68 1.59
N VAL A 136 19.65 6.89 1.77
CA VAL A 136 20.04 7.80 2.87
C VAL A 136 19.04 7.80 4.03
N TRP A 137 17.79 7.42 3.75
CA TRP A 137 16.75 7.19 4.76
C TRP A 137 16.20 5.80 4.61
N GLU A 138 16.09 5.07 5.72
CA GLU A 138 15.36 3.80 5.79
C GLU A 138 14.32 3.87 6.90
N ALA A 139 13.04 3.67 6.58
CA ALA A 139 11.96 3.69 7.56
C ALA A 139 10.79 2.78 7.17
N ASN A 140 10.08 2.27 8.17
CA ASN A 140 8.82 1.56 7.98
C ASN A 140 7.60 2.49 7.97
N SER A 141 7.75 3.72 8.44
CA SER A 141 6.69 4.74 8.47
C SER A 141 6.57 5.48 7.14
N PRO A 142 5.44 5.40 6.43
CA PRO A 142 5.22 6.20 5.22
C PRO A 142 5.34 7.72 5.47
N GLY A 143 4.90 8.18 6.65
CA GLY A 143 5.00 9.60 7.02
C GLY A 143 6.46 10.07 7.18
N THR A 144 7.35 9.22 7.69
CA THR A 144 8.79 9.54 7.76
C THR A 144 9.39 9.71 6.36
N LEU A 145 9.08 8.78 5.44
CA LEU A 145 9.57 8.86 4.06
C LEU A 145 9.01 10.07 3.32
N LEU A 146 7.72 10.37 3.53
CA LEU A 146 7.07 11.53 2.96
C LEU A 146 7.74 12.84 3.44
N ASN A 147 8.02 12.94 4.73
CA ASN A 147 8.72 14.10 5.29
C ASN A 147 10.16 14.22 4.79
N ALA A 148 10.87 13.11 4.56
CA ALA A 148 12.19 13.14 3.95
C ALA A 148 12.13 13.71 2.52
N VAL A 149 11.14 13.31 1.72
CA VAL A 149 10.91 13.89 0.39
C VAL A 149 10.59 15.38 0.45
N LEU A 150 9.76 15.81 1.43
CA LEU A 150 9.32 17.20 1.55
C LEU A 150 10.41 18.15 2.04
N TYR A 151 11.29 17.69 2.96
CA TYR A 151 12.18 18.58 3.72
C TYR A 151 13.67 18.32 3.51
N ASP A 152 14.04 17.13 3.02
CA ASP A 152 15.46 16.76 2.81
C ASP A 152 15.82 16.63 1.32
N GLY A 153 14.85 16.88 0.42
CA GLY A 153 15.07 16.89 -1.02
C GLY A 153 15.48 15.54 -1.62
N VAL A 154 15.17 14.44 -0.94
CA VAL A 154 15.44 13.09 -1.44
C VAL A 154 14.26 12.54 -2.24
N LEU A 155 14.50 11.53 -3.06
CA LEU A 155 13.48 10.83 -3.81
C LEU A 155 12.86 9.69 -2.97
N SER A 156 11.64 9.28 -3.29
CA SER A 156 11.06 8.06 -2.75
C SER A 156 10.07 7.42 -3.72
N VAL A 157 10.02 6.08 -3.74
CA VAL A 157 8.96 5.35 -4.45
C VAL A 157 7.90 4.93 -3.44
N MET A 158 6.68 5.43 -3.65
CA MET A 158 5.58 5.28 -2.70
C MET A 158 4.26 5.04 -3.43
N SER A 159 3.27 4.52 -2.68
CA SER A 159 1.90 4.47 -3.18
C SER A 159 1.34 5.89 -3.35
N LEU A 160 0.77 6.16 -4.51
CA LEU A 160 0.09 7.42 -4.81
C LEU A 160 -1.00 7.74 -3.78
N ARG A 161 -1.64 6.70 -3.21
CA ARG A 161 -2.70 6.83 -2.19
C ARG A 161 -2.24 7.49 -0.89
N LEU A 162 -0.93 7.52 -0.63
CA LEU A 162 -0.34 8.12 0.57
C LEU A 162 -0.12 9.63 0.46
N MET A 163 -0.19 10.20 -0.75
CA MET A 163 0.31 11.55 -1.03
C MET A 163 -0.72 12.48 -1.69
N TYR A 164 -2.01 12.11 -1.72
CA TYR A 164 -3.04 12.92 -2.38
C TYR A 164 -3.12 14.37 -1.87
N HIS A 165 -2.90 14.56 -0.57
CA HIS A 165 -2.94 15.90 0.03
C HIS A 165 -1.77 16.76 -0.47
N GLU A 166 -0.57 16.21 -0.44
CA GLU A 166 0.68 16.88 -0.83
C GLU A 166 0.71 17.20 -2.33
N ILE A 167 0.17 16.30 -3.14
CA ILE A 167 0.05 16.52 -4.59
C ILE A 167 -0.95 17.65 -4.88
N ARG A 168 -2.11 17.66 -4.22
CA ARG A 168 -3.12 18.72 -4.39
C ARG A 168 -2.64 20.10 -3.96
N ASN A 169 -1.75 20.15 -2.98
CA ASN A 169 -1.16 21.40 -2.48
C ASN A 169 0.14 21.77 -3.23
N ASP A 170 0.45 21.09 -4.34
CA ASP A 170 1.68 21.28 -5.10
C ASP A 170 2.96 21.19 -4.26
N SER A 171 2.93 20.42 -3.16
CA SER A 171 4.10 20.22 -2.29
C SER A 171 4.99 19.09 -2.80
N ILE A 172 4.41 18.14 -3.54
CA ILE A 172 5.08 17.00 -4.16
C ILE A 172 4.66 16.92 -5.62
N HIS A 173 5.64 16.69 -6.48
CA HIS A 173 5.44 16.22 -7.85
C HIS A 173 5.68 14.73 -7.93
N VAL A 174 4.97 14.03 -8.79
CA VAL A 174 5.09 12.57 -8.93
C VAL A 174 5.34 12.18 -10.38
N PHE A 175 6.15 11.14 -10.57
CA PHE A 175 6.37 10.52 -11.87
C PHE A 175 5.83 9.09 -11.83
N GLN A 176 4.98 8.77 -12.82
CA GLN A 176 4.56 7.39 -13.05
C GLN A 176 5.59 6.67 -13.92
N ASN A 177 5.82 5.41 -13.65
CA ASN A 177 6.57 4.56 -14.57
C ASN A 177 5.72 4.32 -15.83
N GLU A 178 6.28 4.61 -17.01
CA GLU A 178 5.56 4.57 -18.30
C GLU A 178 4.95 3.20 -18.56
N ASN A 179 5.68 2.13 -18.26
CA ASN A 179 5.26 0.75 -18.47
C ASN A 179 4.49 0.15 -17.29
N GLY A 180 4.34 0.90 -16.20
CA GLY A 180 3.64 0.42 -15.00
C GLY A 180 4.32 -0.73 -14.27
N GLU A 181 5.63 -0.89 -14.41
CA GLU A 181 6.41 -2.01 -13.87
C GLU A 181 6.38 -2.11 -12.33
N TRP A 182 6.04 -1.02 -11.64
CA TRP A 182 5.92 -0.97 -10.19
C TRP A 182 4.48 -1.10 -9.72
N ASN A 183 3.51 -1.19 -10.64
CA ASN A 183 2.12 -1.27 -10.27
C ASN A 183 1.82 -2.62 -9.61
N ARG A 184 0.95 -2.58 -8.61
CA ARG A 184 0.54 -3.76 -7.85
C ARG A 184 -0.94 -3.69 -7.50
N LYS A 185 -1.41 -4.72 -6.79
CA LYS A 185 -2.77 -4.75 -6.25
C LYS A 185 -2.74 -5.02 -4.75
N PHE A 186 -3.64 -4.37 -4.02
CA PHE A 186 -3.97 -4.84 -2.69
C PHE A 186 -4.86 -6.07 -2.82
N LYS A 187 -4.53 -7.07 -2.03
CA LYS A 187 -5.10 -8.41 -2.08
C LYS A 187 -5.86 -8.68 -0.78
N LEU A 188 -7.11 -9.09 -0.87
CA LEU A 188 -7.83 -9.66 0.27
C LEU A 188 -7.35 -11.09 0.45
N VAL A 189 -6.99 -11.46 1.68
CA VAL A 189 -6.37 -12.75 2.01
C VAL A 189 -7.06 -13.35 3.22
N TYR A 190 -7.39 -14.64 3.15
CA TYR A 190 -7.96 -15.40 4.25
C TYR A 190 -7.60 -16.89 4.13
N HIS A 191 -7.69 -17.63 5.23
CA HIS A 191 -7.40 -19.05 5.23
C HIS A 191 -8.46 -19.80 4.41
N LYS A 192 -8.07 -20.77 3.54
CA LYS A 192 -8.98 -21.53 2.66
C LYS A 192 -10.12 -22.23 3.40
N ASN A 193 -9.84 -22.69 4.62
CA ASN A 193 -10.83 -23.35 5.47
C ASN A 193 -11.65 -22.37 6.33
N LYS A 194 -11.48 -21.06 6.13
CA LYS A 194 -12.22 -20.05 6.89
C LYS A 194 -13.68 -20.00 6.43
N PHE A 195 -14.59 -20.05 7.38
CA PHE A 195 -15.98 -19.70 7.11
C PHE A 195 -16.08 -18.18 6.92
N LEU A 196 -16.50 -17.79 5.72
CA LEU A 196 -16.67 -16.37 5.39
C LEU A 196 -17.99 -15.87 5.97
N THR A 197 -17.90 -14.95 6.90
CA THR A 197 -19.07 -14.29 7.50
C THR A 197 -19.63 -13.24 6.54
N PRO A 198 -20.90 -12.82 6.69
CA PRO A 198 -21.46 -11.71 5.91
C PRO A 198 -20.62 -10.44 5.96
N ALA A 199 -19.96 -10.17 7.10
CA ALA A 199 -19.05 -9.03 7.24
C ALA A 199 -17.80 -9.13 6.33
N VAL A 200 -17.27 -10.33 6.08
CA VAL A 200 -16.15 -10.51 5.14
C VAL A 200 -16.60 -10.27 3.70
N HIS A 201 -17.77 -10.76 3.30
CA HIS A 201 -18.33 -10.49 1.98
C HIS A 201 -18.62 -8.98 1.79
N GLU A 202 -19.12 -8.32 2.83
CA GLU A 202 -19.35 -6.88 2.78
C GLU A 202 -18.03 -6.10 2.68
N LEU A 203 -16.98 -6.52 3.43
CA LEU A 203 -15.65 -5.95 3.30
C LEU A 203 -15.10 -6.08 1.86
N GLU A 204 -15.27 -7.25 1.26
CA GLU A 204 -14.91 -7.49 -0.15
C GLU A 204 -15.67 -6.55 -1.09
N ARG A 205 -16.98 -6.40 -0.91
CA ARG A 205 -17.81 -5.48 -1.69
C ARG A 205 -17.34 -4.03 -1.56
N ILE A 206 -17.03 -3.59 -0.33
CA ILE A 206 -16.51 -2.24 -0.07
C ILE A 206 -15.15 -2.06 -0.74
N LEU A 207 -14.25 -3.06 -0.69
CA LEU A 207 -12.95 -3.00 -1.34
C LEU A 207 -13.07 -2.76 -2.85
N HIS A 208 -14.08 -3.34 -3.51
CA HIS A 208 -14.33 -3.10 -4.94
C HIS A 208 -14.64 -1.64 -5.28
N SER A 209 -15.22 -0.85 -4.35
CA SER A 209 -15.45 0.58 -4.57
C SER A 209 -14.16 1.40 -4.57
N TYR A 210 -13.07 0.86 -4.00
CA TYR A 210 -11.74 1.45 -4.00
C TYR A 210 -10.81 0.91 -5.10
N ARG A 211 -11.37 0.11 -6.04
CA ARG A 211 -10.59 -0.62 -7.04
C ARG A 211 -9.62 0.28 -7.81
N ASN A 212 -10.09 1.44 -8.26
CA ASN A 212 -9.31 2.31 -9.12
C ASN A 212 -8.53 3.34 -8.30
N VAL A 213 -7.41 3.79 -8.84
CA VAL A 213 -6.65 4.94 -8.36
C VAL A 213 -6.35 5.84 -9.56
N GLU A 214 -6.74 7.10 -9.45
CA GLU A 214 -6.54 8.09 -10.50
C GLU A 214 -5.14 8.70 -10.37
N ILE A 215 -4.44 8.76 -11.48
CA ILE A 215 -3.15 9.44 -11.59
C ILE A 215 -3.45 10.93 -11.84
N PRO A 216 -2.77 11.85 -11.13
CA PRO A 216 -2.93 13.28 -11.38
C PRO A 216 -2.60 13.63 -12.83
N GLU A 217 -3.39 14.52 -13.43
CA GLU A 217 -3.20 14.96 -14.83
C GLU A 217 -1.82 15.60 -15.07
N ASN A 218 -1.26 16.23 -14.04
CA ASN A 218 0.07 16.85 -14.07
C ASN A 218 1.21 15.91 -13.69
N ALA A 219 0.96 14.61 -13.47
CA ALA A 219 2.03 13.66 -13.19
C ALA A 219 3.03 13.59 -14.33
N GLY A 220 4.31 13.59 -13.99
CA GLY A 220 5.40 13.33 -14.92
C GLY A 220 5.48 11.86 -15.34
N ILE A 221 6.34 11.59 -16.31
CA ILE A 221 6.60 10.25 -16.84
C ILE A 221 8.06 9.89 -16.57
N LEU A 222 8.31 8.71 -16.04
CA LEU A 222 9.62 8.07 -15.98
C LEU A 222 9.70 6.98 -17.07
N ARG A 223 10.68 7.13 -17.97
CA ARG A 223 10.94 6.27 -19.15
C ARG A 223 12.24 5.51 -19.01
#